data_813dbc09d0e84363306b1be1beed06d1
#
_entry.id   813dbc09d0e84363306b1be1beed06d1
#
_cell.length_a   1.000
_cell.length_b   1.000
_cell.length_c   1.000
_cell.angle_alpha   90.00
_cell.angle_beta   90.00
_cell.angle_gamma   90.00
#
_symmetry.space_group_name_H-M   'P 1'
#
loop_
_entity.id
_entity.type
_entity.pdbx_description
1 polymer ?
#
loop_
_entity_poly.entity_id
_entity_poly.type
_entity_poly.pdbx_seq_one_letter_code
_entity_poly.pdbx_strand_id
1 'polypeptide(L)'
;MKFRSLFRASLIVFVLLGVVGSTALAAKGGPGTSTGTGQVFLPNPVAELQDQSLTDQKDADYPELQPAYHVVKLTNLDGSGYLRGDWANIRSETGDPAFSSDNTFIYNRHDDRFEQVMAYYWVTEAQRYIQTLGFGSTLRPVNMESQDIRINQIGIDNSFSWDKHDLLRFGKGGVDDAEDAEVILHEYGHAIQDSQMTPPGFGTSVEAGSIGEGFGDYWPVTVSNVVAPTPDPACVADWDSVSYTSTTPHCLRRVDTNLHYPEDLNGRVHHDGQIWSRALWDIRNALGHVKADTIILEAQFQFAPDTSMPAAAQATVDAAQSLYGNAAANKVRAAFQARGILP
;
A
#
# COMPACT_ATOMS: atom_id res chain seq x y z
N MET A 1 76.43 47.20 19.79
CA MET A 1 76.18 46.01 20.57
C MET A 1 74.71 45.60 20.47
N LYS A 2 74.40 44.51 19.76
CA LYS A 2 73.05 44.09 19.48
C LYS A 2 72.76 42.86 20.35
N PHE A 3 71.78 42.96 21.27
CA PHE A 3 71.23 41.85 22.01
C PHE A 3 70.12 41.18 21.18
N ARG A 4 70.25 39.91 20.85
CA ARG A 4 69.22 39.07 20.25
C ARG A 4 68.43 38.39 21.37
N SER A 5 67.13 38.66 21.45
CA SER A 5 66.18 37.97 22.31
C SER A 5 65.67 36.74 21.59
N LEU A 6 65.86 35.57 22.19
CA LEU A 6 65.27 34.27 21.74
C LEU A 6 63.89 34.10 22.35
N PHE A 7 62.85 34.20 21.52
CA PHE A 7 61.53 33.75 21.92
C PHE A 7 61.43 32.24 21.71
N ARG A 8 61.20 31.51 22.80
CA ARG A 8 60.81 30.09 22.76
C ARG A 8 59.28 30.05 22.57
N ALA A 9 58.81 29.56 21.42
CA ALA A 9 57.43 29.22 21.19
C ALA A 9 57.08 27.85 21.81
N SER A 10 56.24 27.83 22.83
CA SER A 10 55.70 26.61 23.36
C SER A 10 54.48 26.19 22.51
N LEU A 11 54.65 25.05 21.84
CA LEU A 11 53.56 24.45 21.05
C LEU A 11 52.60 23.71 22.02
N ILE A 12 51.43 24.27 22.26
CA ILE A 12 50.35 23.61 23.00
C ILE A 12 49.58 22.74 21.98
N VAL A 13 49.77 21.42 22.08
CA VAL A 13 48.98 20.46 21.29
C VAL A 13 47.65 20.26 22.00
N PHE A 14 46.58 20.82 21.44
CA PHE A 14 45.20 20.46 21.84
C PHE A 14 44.83 19.12 21.21
N VAL A 15 44.78 18.08 22.05
CA VAL A 15 44.15 16.82 21.67
C VAL A 15 42.64 17.01 21.76
N LEU A 16 42.00 17.24 20.62
CA LEU A 16 40.53 17.13 20.49
C LEU A 16 40.16 15.65 20.58
N LEU A 17 39.68 15.22 21.75
CA LEU A 17 38.94 13.96 21.88
C LEU A 17 37.57 14.18 21.17
N GLY A 18 37.50 13.75 19.91
CA GLY A 18 36.28 13.62 19.19
C GLY A 18 35.44 12.51 19.82
N VAL A 19 34.40 12.89 20.56
CA VAL A 19 33.31 11.96 20.90
C VAL A 19 32.62 11.61 19.60
N VAL A 20 32.98 10.48 19.01
CA VAL A 20 32.20 9.87 17.92
C VAL A 20 30.94 9.34 18.57
N GLY A 21 29.89 10.16 18.53
CA GLY A 21 28.55 9.68 18.80
C GLY A 21 28.19 8.62 17.76
N SER A 22 28.27 7.37 18.14
CA SER A 22 27.68 6.28 17.37
C SER A 22 26.18 6.51 17.32
N THR A 23 25.67 7.12 16.25
CA THR A 23 24.28 6.93 15.86
C THR A 23 24.19 5.44 15.52
N ALA A 24 23.63 4.66 16.43
CA ALA A 24 23.23 3.31 16.11
C ALA A 24 22.19 3.44 14.96
N LEU A 25 22.64 3.22 13.72
CA LEU A 25 21.70 2.78 12.69
C LEU A 25 21.06 1.52 13.28
N ALA A 26 19.75 1.57 13.48
CA ALA A 26 19.00 0.37 13.78
C ALA A 26 19.34 -0.62 12.67
N ALA A 27 19.95 -1.72 13.03
CA ALA A 27 20.26 -2.79 12.11
C ALA A 27 18.94 -3.19 11.46
N LYS A 28 18.82 -3.09 10.12
CA LYS A 28 17.75 -3.76 9.39
C LYS A 28 17.84 -5.22 9.83
N GLY A 29 16.79 -5.72 10.48
CA GLY A 29 16.73 -7.10 10.94
C GLY A 29 17.09 -8.03 9.78
N GLY A 30 17.80 -9.11 10.06
CA GLY A 30 18.01 -10.18 9.08
C GLY A 30 16.65 -10.72 8.62
N PRO A 31 16.59 -11.49 7.51
CA PRO A 31 15.34 -11.96 6.94
C PRO A 31 14.44 -12.57 8.03
N GLY A 32 13.22 -12.01 8.17
CA GLY A 32 12.26 -12.42 9.19
C GLY A 32 11.83 -13.87 8.96
N THR A 33 12.35 -14.76 9.78
CA THR A 33 12.04 -16.21 9.68
C THR A 33 10.97 -16.63 10.68
N SER A 34 10.61 -15.74 11.61
CA SER A 34 9.63 -16.04 12.65
C SER A 34 8.20 -15.99 12.10
N THR A 35 7.35 -16.80 12.69
CA THR A 35 5.92 -16.81 12.43
C THR A 35 5.14 -16.54 13.71
N GLY A 36 3.89 -16.12 13.54
CA GLY A 36 2.99 -15.86 14.64
C GLY A 36 1.54 -16.17 14.25
N THR A 37 0.64 -15.75 15.11
CA THR A 37 -0.81 -15.85 14.93
C THR A 37 -1.42 -14.47 15.14
N GLY A 38 -2.30 -14.03 14.25
CA GLY A 38 -3.02 -12.77 14.37
C GLY A 38 -4.50 -12.94 14.11
N GLN A 39 -5.32 -12.02 14.61
CA GLN A 39 -6.73 -11.93 14.28
C GLN A 39 -6.97 -10.77 13.33
N VAL A 40 -7.69 -10.99 12.24
CA VAL A 40 -7.91 -10.03 11.14
C VAL A 40 -9.31 -10.15 10.56
N PHE A 41 -9.74 -9.16 9.77
CA PHE A 41 -10.82 -9.28 8.79
C PHE A 41 -10.28 -9.72 7.42
N LEU A 42 -11.12 -10.43 6.62
CA LEU A 42 -10.75 -11.00 5.32
C LEU A 42 -11.79 -10.73 4.21
N PRO A 43 -11.71 -9.65 3.42
CA PRO A 43 -10.84 -8.47 3.59
C PRO A 43 -11.41 -7.49 4.61
N ASN A 44 -12.73 -7.45 4.78
CA ASN A 44 -13.50 -6.64 5.70
C ASN A 44 -14.89 -7.27 5.96
N PRO A 45 -15.60 -6.86 7.02
CA PRO A 45 -16.84 -7.53 7.41
C PRO A 45 -17.98 -7.38 6.39
N VAL A 46 -18.11 -6.24 5.70
CA VAL A 46 -19.20 -6.02 4.73
C VAL A 46 -18.99 -6.87 3.49
N ALA A 47 -17.77 -6.90 2.95
CA ALA A 47 -17.43 -7.70 1.78
C ALA A 47 -17.55 -9.20 2.03
N GLU A 48 -17.13 -9.67 3.21
CA GLU A 48 -17.16 -11.09 3.55
C GLU A 48 -18.57 -11.57 3.84
N LEU A 49 -19.28 -10.89 4.75
CA LEU A 49 -20.59 -11.33 5.23
C LEU A 49 -21.73 -10.95 4.27
N GLN A 50 -21.47 -10.09 3.28
CA GLN A 50 -22.46 -9.51 2.37
C GLN A 50 -23.61 -8.85 3.12
N ASP A 51 -23.31 -8.27 4.28
CA ASP A 51 -24.29 -7.59 5.12
C ASP A 51 -24.10 -6.07 5.07
N GLN A 52 -24.95 -5.42 4.28
CA GLN A 52 -24.95 -3.97 4.08
C GLN A 52 -25.60 -3.20 5.25
N SER A 53 -26.04 -3.89 6.31
CA SER A 53 -26.60 -3.25 7.51
C SER A 53 -25.57 -3.03 8.62
N LEU A 54 -24.35 -3.56 8.45
CA LEU A 54 -23.26 -3.35 9.38
C LEU A 54 -22.87 -1.87 9.43
N THR A 55 -22.53 -1.40 10.61
CA THR A 55 -22.15 0.01 10.85
C THR A 55 -21.01 0.08 11.84
N ASP A 56 -20.28 1.18 11.84
CA ASP A 56 -19.13 1.40 12.70
C ASP A 56 -19.44 1.26 14.22
N GLN A 57 -20.58 1.78 14.70
CA GLN A 57 -20.99 1.77 16.11
C GLN A 57 -19.92 2.33 17.07
N LYS A 58 -19.06 3.24 16.61
CA LYS A 58 -17.96 3.86 17.40
C LYS A 58 -16.98 2.80 17.90
N ASP A 59 -16.47 2.01 17.01
CA ASP A 59 -15.49 0.95 17.22
C ASP A 59 -15.96 -0.16 18.18
N ALA A 60 -17.28 -0.24 18.43
CA ALA A 60 -17.80 -1.29 19.28
C ALA A 60 -17.66 -2.65 18.61
N ASP A 61 -17.21 -3.62 19.40
CA ASP A 61 -17.29 -5.02 19.03
C ASP A 61 -18.70 -5.55 19.35
N TYR A 62 -19.41 -6.07 18.34
CA TYR A 62 -20.79 -6.54 18.49
C TYR A 62 -21.02 -7.90 17.80
N PRO A 63 -22.09 -8.64 18.17
CA PRO A 63 -22.24 -10.04 17.74
C PRO A 63 -22.24 -10.29 16.23
N GLU A 64 -22.76 -9.35 15.44
CA GLU A 64 -22.87 -9.47 14.00
C GLU A 64 -21.49 -9.44 13.30
N LEU A 65 -20.47 -8.84 13.95
CA LEU A 65 -19.08 -8.83 13.44
C LEU A 65 -18.30 -10.10 13.79
N GLN A 66 -18.74 -10.89 14.76
CA GLN A 66 -17.98 -12.06 15.22
C GLN A 66 -17.63 -13.06 14.12
N PRO A 67 -18.49 -13.33 13.12
CA PRO A 67 -18.15 -14.25 12.03
C PRO A 67 -17.04 -13.73 11.09
N ALA A 68 -16.79 -12.43 11.06
CA ALA A 68 -15.77 -11.81 10.18
C ALA A 68 -14.34 -11.84 10.79
N TYR A 69 -14.19 -12.20 12.07
CA TYR A 69 -12.88 -12.36 12.67
C TYR A 69 -12.24 -13.68 12.30
N HIS A 70 -11.05 -13.62 11.70
CA HIS A 70 -10.28 -14.79 11.33
C HIS A 70 -8.94 -14.85 12.03
N VAL A 71 -8.61 -16.02 12.54
CA VAL A 71 -7.27 -16.28 13.07
C VAL A 71 -6.38 -16.75 11.91
N VAL A 72 -5.33 -15.98 11.62
CA VAL A 72 -4.42 -16.21 10.51
C VAL A 72 -2.99 -16.43 10.99
N LYS A 73 -2.17 -17.02 10.11
CA LYS A 73 -0.73 -17.13 10.34
C LYS A 73 -0.05 -15.84 9.91
N LEU A 74 0.67 -15.20 10.82
CA LEU A 74 1.60 -14.12 10.50
C LEU A 74 2.94 -14.71 10.07
N THR A 75 3.54 -14.16 9.02
CA THR A 75 4.82 -14.61 8.47
C THR A 75 5.82 -13.46 8.43
N ASN A 76 7.10 -13.78 8.19
CA ASN A 76 8.15 -12.80 8.02
C ASN A 76 8.40 -11.88 9.24
N LEU A 77 7.98 -12.28 10.45
CA LEU A 77 8.28 -11.57 11.68
C LEU A 77 9.77 -11.62 12.01
N ASP A 78 10.32 -10.55 12.59
CA ASP A 78 11.73 -10.43 12.98
C ASP A 78 12.07 -11.14 14.32
N GLY A 79 11.05 -11.63 15.03
CA GLY A 79 11.21 -12.30 16.34
C GLY A 79 11.37 -11.37 17.53
N SER A 80 11.16 -10.07 17.35
CA SER A 80 11.22 -9.07 18.44
C SER A 80 10.06 -9.15 19.42
N GLY A 81 8.98 -9.87 19.06
CA GLY A 81 7.71 -9.86 19.78
C GLY A 81 6.79 -8.70 19.41
N TYR A 82 7.21 -7.83 18.49
CA TYR A 82 6.40 -6.77 17.89
C TYR A 82 5.98 -7.15 16.47
N LEU A 83 5.00 -6.42 15.93
CA LEU A 83 4.57 -6.55 14.54
C LEU A 83 5.56 -5.84 13.59
N ARG A 84 6.72 -6.46 13.46
CA ARG A 84 7.85 -6.02 12.62
C ARG A 84 8.40 -7.19 11.84
N GLY A 85 8.77 -6.94 10.58
CA GLY A 85 9.30 -7.99 9.75
C GLY A 85 9.89 -7.50 8.44
N ASP A 86 10.04 -8.42 7.50
CA ASP A 86 10.67 -8.12 6.20
C ASP A 86 9.90 -7.08 5.40
N TRP A 87 8.55 -7.07 5.51
CA TRP A 87 7.67 -6.34 4.61
C TRP A 87 6.82 -5.27 5.27
N ALA A 88 6.66 -5.34 6.59
CA ALA A 88 5.88 -4.37 7.35
C ALA A 88 6.54 -4.09 8.70
N ASN A 89 6.47 -2.85 9.15
CA ASN A 89 6.99 -2.38 10.42
C ASN A 89 5.98 -1.42 11.06
N ILE A 90 5.21 -1.94 12.02
CA ILE A 90 4.31 -1.10 12.81
C ILE A 90 5.13 -0.25 13.76
N ARG A 91 5.05 1.07 13.59
CA ARG A 91 5.83 2.05 14.33
C ARG A 91 5.27 2.26 15.74
N SER A 92 6.16 2.40 16.70
CA SER A 92 5.78 2.60 18.11
C SER A 92 5.06 3.92 18.39
N GLU A 93 5.15 4.89 17.50
CA GLU A 93 4.45 6.17 17.60
C GLU A 93 2.93 6.05 17.42
N THR A 94 2.46 4.88 17.05
CA THR A 94 1.03 4.57 16.88
C THR A 94 0.21 4.62 18.20
N GLY A 95 0.84 4.58 19.33
CA GLY A 95 0.19 4.47 20.64
C GLY A 95 0.71 3.26 21.39
N ASP A 96 -0.18 2.44 21.96
CA ASP A 96 0.21 1.22 22.67
C ASP A 96 0.58 0.12 21.67
N PRO A 97 1.87 -0.21 21.49
CA PRO A 97 2.28 -1.15 20.46
C PRO A 97 1.88 -2.58 20.84
N ALA A 98 1.32 -3.32 19.89
CA ALA A 98 1.04 -4.73 20.05
C ALA A 98 2.35 -5.49 20.32
N PHE A 99 2.42 -6.15 21.48
CA PHE A 99 3.56 -6.95 21.91
C PHE A 99 3.11 -8.33 22.37
N SER A 100 3.81 -9.37 21.92
CA SER A 100 3.60 -10.74 22.38
C SER A 100 4.91 -11.53 22.33
N SER A 101 5.30 -12.10 23.45
CA SER A 101 6.53 -12.90 23.57
C SER A 101 6.48 -14.24 22.80
N ASP A 102 5.29 -14.69 22.44
CA ASP A 102 5.03 -15.93 21.66
C ASP A 102 4.47 -15.64 20.26
N ASN A 103 4.48 -14.36 19.85
CA ASN A 103 3.94 -13.87 18.57
C ASN A 103 2.44 -14.18 18.36
N THR A 104 1.64 -14.13 19.43
CA THR A 104 0.17 -14.31 19.36
C THR A 104 -0.51 -12.96 19.58
N PHE A 105 -1.21 -12.46 18.55
CA PHE A 105 -1.82 -11.13 18.49
C PHE A 105 -3.32 -11.26 18.20
N ILE A 106 -4.12 -11.44 19.22
CA ILE A 106 -5.58 -11.65 19.14
C ILE A 106 -6.28 -10.48 19.80
N TYR A 107 -6.79 -9.58 19.00
CA TYR A 107 -7.51 -8.37 19.41
C TYR A 107 -8.78 -8.24 18.58
N ASN A 108 -9.83 -7.64 19.14
CA ASN A 108 -11.03 -7.23 18.43
C ASN A 108 -10.93 -5.73 18.07
N ARG A 109 -11.75 -5.25 17.16
CA ARG A 109 -11.70 -3.89 16.60
C ARG A 109 -11.79 -2.73 17.62
N HIS A 110 -12.37 -2.92 18.80
CA HIS A 110 -12.39 -1.89 19.86
C HIS A 110 -11.02 -1.64 20.50
N ASP A 111 -10.01 -2.39 20.15
CA ASP A 111 -8.62 -2.29 20.64
C ASP A 111 -7.72 -1.87 19.48
N ASP A 112 -7.17 -0.66 19.53
CA ASP A 112 -6.29 -0.07 18.48
C ASP A 112 -5.14 -1.01 18.05
N ARG A 113 -4.89 -2.12 18.73
CA ARG A 113 -3.92 -3.13 18.32
C ARG A 113 -4.46 -4.07 17.25
N PHE A 114 -5.78 -4.11 17.05
CA PHE A 114 -6.37 -4.88 15.95
C PHE A 114 -5.93 -4.34 14.59
N GLU A 115 -6.00 -3.02 14.38
CA GLU A 115 -5.57 -2.37 13.14
C GLU A 115 -4.06 -2.56 12.90
N GLN A 116 -3.26 -2.66 13.98
CA GLN A 116 -1.84 -2.98 13.84
C GLN A 116 -1.62 -4.38 13.25
N VAL A 117 -2.44 -5.35 13.67
CA VAL A 117 -2.41 -6.73 13.11
C VAL A 117 -2.90 -6.75 11.67
N MET A 118 -4.01 -6.05 11.39
CA MET A 118 -4.55 -5.89 10.04
C MET A 118 -3.50 -5.35 9.07
N ALA A 119 -2.90 -4.21 9.42
CA ALA A 119 -1.91 -3.55 8.55
C ALA A 119 -0.65 -4.42 8.34
N TYR A 120 -0.15 -5.06 9.40
CA TYR A 120 0.99 -5.99 9.26
C TYR A 120 0.66 -7.15 8.32
N TYR A 121 -0.50 -7.79 8.51
CA TYR A 121 -0.91 -8.94 7.72
C TYR A 121 -1.09 -8.59 6.25
N TRP A 122 -1.90 -7.57 5.93
CA TRP A 122 -2.26 -7.27 4.56
C TRP A 122 -1.10 -6.71 3.73
N VAL A 123 -0.24 -5.87 4.30
CA VAL A 123 0.99 -5.42 3.63
C VAL A 123 1.94 -6.60 3.39
N THR A 124 2.08 -7.50 4.37
CA THR A 124 2.90 -8.71 4.20
C THR A 124 2.36 -9.62 3.11
N GLU A 125 1.05 -9.90 3.06
CA GLU A 125 0.44 -10.74 2.03
C GLU A 125 0.53 -10.10 0.65
N ALA A 126 0.34 -8.79 0.53
CA ALA A 126 0.52 -8.07 -0.73
C ALA A 126 1.95 -8.20 -1.27
N GLN A 127 2.94 -8.01 -0.41
CA GLN A 127 4.34 -8.15 -0.82
C GLN A 127 4.71 -9.59 -1.16
N ARG A 128 4.19 -10.57 -0.44
CA ARG A 128 4.34 -11.99 -0.78
C ARG A 128 3.71 -12.30 -2.15
N TYR A 129 2.53 -11.73 -2.42
CA TYR A 129 1.90 -11.87 -3.73
C TYR A 129 2.78 -11.30 -4.85
N ILE A 130 3.31 -10.09 -4.69
CA ILE A 130 4.27 -9.47 -5.64
C ILE A 130 5.43 -10.43 -5.94
N GLN A 131 5.99 -11.08 -4.94
CA GLN A 131 7.09 -12.03 -5.12
C GLN A 131 6.66 -13.29 -5.87
N THR A 132 5.42 -13.78 -5.70
CA THR A 132 4.91 -14.91 -6.49
C THR A 132 4.80 -14.59 -7.98
N LEU A 133 4.68 -13.30 -8.33
CA LEU A 133 4.71 -12.82 -9.72
C LEU A 133 6.13 -12.79 -10.31
N GLY A 134 7.17 -13.03 -9.50
CA GLY A 134 8.57 -13.06 -9.90
C GLY A 134 9.37 -11.81 -9.58
N PHE A 135 8.77 -10.77 -9.03
CA PHE A 135 9.47 -9.55 -8.65
C PHE A 135 10.45 -9.80 -7.51
N GLY A 136 11.65 -9.21 -7.62
CA GLY A 136 12.75 -9.45 -6.68
C GLY A 136 13.53 -10.76 -6.93
N SER A 137 13.15 -11.55 -7.95
CA SER A 137 13.87 -12.78 -8.33
C SER A 137 14.20 -12.83 -9.83
N THR A 138 13.19 -12.97 -10.67
CA THR A 138 13.33 -12.98 -12.15
C THR A 138 13.03 -11.62 -12.76
N LEU A 139 12.25 -10.79 -12.07
CA LEU A 139 11.93 -9.42 -12.41
C LEU A 139 12.56 -8.46 -11.40
N ARG A 140 12.53 -7.16 -11.73
CA ARG A 140 13.04 -6.09 -10.85
C ARG A 140 12.36 -6.14 -9.47
N PRO A 141 13.04 -5.73 -8.39
CA PRO A 141 12.38 -5.60 -7.09
C PRO A 141 11.31 -4.49 -7.13
N VAL A 142 10.18 -4.72 -6.44
CA VAL A 142 9.09 -3.77 -6.25
C VAL A 142 8.87 -3.65 -4.75
N ASN A 143 9.08 -2.47 -4.20
CA ASN A 143 8.94 -2.13 -2.77
C ASN A 143 9.49 -3.22 -1.83
N MET A 144 10.69 -3.75 -2.13
CA MET A 144 11.31 -4.84 -1.35
C MET A 144 11.98 -4.32 -0.09
N GLU A 145 11.18 -3.76 0.79
CA GLU A 145 11.61 -3.25 2.08
C GLU A 145 10.55 -3.43 3.16
N SER A 146 10.90 -3.13 4.40
CA SER A 146 9.98 -3.16 5.53
C SER A 146 9.23 -1.83 5.58
N GLN A 147 8.03 -1.79 5.02
CA GLN A 147 7.20 -0.60 4.95
C GLN A 147 6.86 -0.08 6.34
N ASP A 148 7.22 1.16 6.64
CA ASP A 148 6.85 1.82 7.89
C ASP A 148 5.36 2.17 7.90
N ILE A 149 4.67 1.84 8.99
CA ILE A 149 3.21 2.01 9.14
C ILE A 149 2.91 2.64 10.48
N ARG A 150 2.02 3.64 10.50
CA ARG A 150 1.46 4.25 11.69
C ARG A 150 -0.05 4.19 11.68
N ILE A 151 -0.63 3.62 12.72
CA ILE A 151 -2.06 3.45 12.93
C ILE A 151 -2.60 4.60 13.77
N ASN A 152 -3.84 5.00 13.57
CA ASN A 152 -4.59 5.99 14.38
C ASN A 152 -3.86 7.33 14.55
N GLN A 153 -3.19 7.81 13.51
CA GLN A 153 -2.36 9.00 13.55
C GLN A 153 -3.11 10.31 13.37
N ILE A 154 -4.28 10.27 12.80
CA ILE A 154 -5.14 11.42 12.55
C ILE A 154 -6.57 11.10 13.00
N GLY A 155 -7.24 12.07 13.63
CA GLY A 155 -8.59 11.89 14.15
C GLY A 155 -9.69 12.19 13.13
N ILE A 156 -9.42 11.98 11.86
CA ILE A 156 -10.36 12.12 10.75
C ILE A 156 -10.39 10.83 9.95
N ASP A 157 -11.46 10.60 9.25
CA ASP A 157 -11.72 9.52 8.31
C ASP A 157 -10.94 9.82 7.03
N ASN A 158 -9.66 9.45 7.00
CA ASN A 158 -8.75 9.61 5.89
C ASN A 158 -7.37 8.99 6.17
N SER A 159 -6.78 8.39 5.16
CA SER A 159 -5.43 7.81 5.18
C SER A 159 -4.55 8.38 4.07
N PHE A 160 -3.26 8.15 4.14
CA PHE A 160 -2.35 8.53 3.07
C PHE A 160 -0.99 7.83 3.14
N SER A 161 -0.41 7.58 1.97
CA SER A 161 1.01 7.29 1.80
C SER A 161 1.80 8.60 1.83
N TRP A 162 2.87 8.63 2.61
CA TRP A 162 3.72 9.81 2.74
C TRP A 162 5.08 9.57 2.09
N ASP A 163 5.11 9.67 0.77
CA ASP A 163 6.23 9.34 -0.13
C ASP A 163 7.59 9.82 0.38
N LYS A 164 7.67 11.08 0.81
CA LYS A 164 8.93 11.68 1.30
C LYS A 164 9.48 11.05 2.58
N HIS A 165 8.69 10.27 3.25
CA HIS A 165 9.02 9.64 4.53
C HIS A 165 8.92 8.13 4.50
N ASP A 166 8.55 7.57 3.34
CA ASP A 166 8.35 6.13 3.15
C ASP A 166 7.46 5.54 4.26
N LEU A 167 6.28 6.14 4.44
CA LEU A 167 5.42 5.90 5.60
C LEU A 167 3.94 5.89 5.21
N LEU A 168 3.24 4.82 5.57
CA LEU A 168 1.77 4.77 5.53
C LEU A 168 1.19 5.29 6.83
N ARG A 169 0.11 6.08 6.74
CA ARG A 169 -0.59 6.64 7.90
C ARG A 169 -2.08 6.43 7.76
N PHE A 170 -2.68 5.83 8.78
CA PHE A 170 -4.10 5.52 8.82
C PHE A 170 -4.81 6.39 9.86
N GLY A 171 -6.00 6.85 9.51
CA GLY A 171 -6.87 7.66 10.35
C GLY A 171 -7.71 6.84 11.30
N LYS A 172 -8.42 7.57 12.18
CA LYS A 172 -9.25 7.05 13.27
C LYS A 172 -10.61 7.74 13.27
N GLY A 173 -11.18 8.00 12.16
CA GLY A 173 -12.47 8.67 12.05
C GLY A 173 -13.48 7.81 11.29
N GLY A 174 -14.70 7.75 11.74
CA GLY A 174 -15.65 6.82 11.16
C GLY A 174 -15.32 5.39 11.57
N VAL A 175 -15.26 4.46 10.62
CA VAL A 175 -14.50 3.19 10.77
C VAL A 175 -13.02 3.56 10.82
N ASP A 176 -12.28 3.01 11.77
CA ASP A 176 -10.83 3.21 11.78
C ASP A 176 -10.23 2.62 10.48
N ASP A 177 -9.61 3.47 9.65
CA ASP A 177 -9.25 3.17 8.25
C ASP A 177 -8.47 1.84 8.10
N ALA A 178 -7.61 1.51 9.07
CA ALA A 178 -6.84 0.27 9.04
C ALA A 178 -7.62 -0.99 9.50
N GLU A 179 -8.92 -0.91 9.73
CA GLU A 179 -9.80 -2.07 9.86
C GLU A 179 -10.24 -2.62 8.49
N ASP A 180 -10.14 -1.82 7.43
CA ASP A 180 -10.45 -2.25 6.07
C ASP A 180 -9.16 -2.60 5.31
N ALA A 181 -9.03 -3.85 4.91
CA ALA A 181 -7.89 -4.32 4.14
C ALA A 181 -7.69 -3.54 2.83
N GLU A 182 -8.78 -3.05 2.24
CA GLU A 182 -8.71 -2.40 0.94
C GLU A 182 -8.24 -0.94 1.07
N VAL A 183 -8.48 -0.29 2.21
CA VAL A 183 -7.82 0.99 2.53
C VAL A 183 -6.33 0.77 2.77
N ILE A 184 -5.95 -0.24 3.56
CA ILE A 184 -4.54 -0.58 3.79
C ILE A 184 -3.79 -0.82 2.46
N LEU A 185 -4.40 -1.59 1.57
CA LEU A 185 -3.80 -1.95 0.29
C LEU A 185 -3.81 -0.81 -0.72
N HIS A 186 -4.78 0.14 -0.63
CA HIS A 186 -4.80 1.36 -1.43
C HIS A 186 -3.57 2.22 -1.12
N GLU A 187 -3.34 2.52 0.15
CA GLU A 187 -2.17 3.29 0.58
C GLU A 187 -0.85 2.57 0.27
N TYR A 188 -0.83 1.25 0.43
CA TYR A 188 0.34 0.46 0.03
C TYR A 188 0.57 0.46 -1.49
N GLY A 189 -0.50 0.60 -2.28
CA GLY A 189 -0.41 0.81 -3.73
C GLY A 189 0.39 2.05 -4.10
N HIS A 190 0.20 3.16 -3.38
CA HIS A 190 1.02 4.37 -3.57
C HIS A 190 2.49 4.12 -3.23
N ALA A 191 2.80 3.47 -2.11
CA ALA A 191 4.18 3.12 -1.75
C ALA A 191 4.86 2.21 -2.81
N ILE A 192 4.11 1.26 -3.38
CA ILE A 192 4.57 0.46 -4.52
C ILE A 192 4.98 1.36 -5.68
N GLN A 193 4.13 2.31 -6.09
CA GLN A 193 4.41 3.21 -7.20
C GLN A 193 5.61 4.11 -6.91
N ASP A 194 5.73 4.63 -5.70
CA ASP A 194 6.87 5.45 -5.29
C ASP A 194 8.19 4.69 -5.40
N SER A 195 8.21 3.43 -5.00
CA SER A 195 9.39 2.57 -5.12
C SER A 195 9.85 2.34 -6.57
N GLN A 196 8.96 2.54 -7.54
CA GLN A 196 9.20 2.29 -8.95
C GLN A 196 9.55 3.55 -9.74
N MET A 197 9.35 4.74 -9.17
CA MET A 197 9.59 6.03 -9.83
C MET A 197 10.93 6.65 -9.45
N THR A 198 11.47 7.47 -10.35
CA THR A 198 12.69 8.26 -10.09
C THR A 198 12.50 9.66 -10.66
N PRO A 199 12.38 10.70 -9.80
CA PRO A 199 12.26 10.65 -8.33
C PRO A 199 10.99 9.94 -7.86
N PRO A 200 10.94 9.50 -6.59
CA PRO A 200 9.74 8.89 -6.02
C PRO A 200 8.51 9.82 -6.09
N GLY A 201 7.35 9.21 -6.27
CA GLY A 201 6.06 9.89 -6.28
C GLY A 201 5.66 10.44 -7.65
N PHE A 202 4.34 10.58 -7.81
CA PHE A 202 3.78 11.27 -8.97
C PHE A 202 4.05 12.78 -8.89
N GLY A 203 4.08 13.42 -10.07
CA GLY A 203 4.17 14.88 -10.19
C GLY A 203 2.87 15.57 -9.78
N THR A 204 2.69 16.80 -10.25
CA THR A 204 1.57 17.66 -9.85
C THR A 204 0.40 17.65 -10.84
N SER A 205 0.51 16.93 -11.96
CA SER A 205 -0.57 16.85 -12.95
C SER A 205 -1.75 16.03 -12.41
N VAL A 206 -2.97 16.47 -12.74
CA VAL A 206 -4.19 15.74 -12.34
C VAL A 206 -4.21 14.34 -12.95
N GLU A 207 -3.76 14.16 -14.20
CA GLU A 207 -3.73 12.84 -14.82
C GLU A 207 -2.77 11.88 -14.11
N ALA A 208 -1.57 12.34 -13.74
CA ALA A 208 -0.62 11.51 -13.00
C ALA A 208 -1.19 11.12 -11.62
N GLY A 209 -1.78 12.07 -10.89
CA GLY A 209 -2.47 11.79 -9.64
C GLY A 209 -3.63 10.79 -9.83
N SER A 210 -4.39 10.93 -10.91
CA SER A 210 -5.50 10.00 -11.23
C SER A 210 -5.02 8.59 -11.57
N ILE A 211 -3.85 8.44 -12.19
CA ILE A 211 -3.22 7.13 -12.40
C ILE A 211 -2.82 6.52 -11.05
N GLY A 212 -2.29 7.34 -10.12
CA GLY A 212 -1.97 6.93 -8.77
C GLY A 212 -3.19 6.40 -8.03
N GLU A 213 -4.25 7.20 -7.95
CA GLU A 213 -5.51 6.82 -7.31
C GLU A 213 -6.16 5.59 -7.97
N GLY A 214 -6.14 5.54 -9.30
CA GLY A 214 -6.72 4.41 -10.02
C GLY A 214 -5.95 3.10 -9.81
N PHE A 215 -4.65 3.15 -9.63
CA PHE A 215 -3.88 1.98 -9.21
C PHE A 215 -4.14 1.65 -7.74
N GLY A 216 -4.22 2.66 -6.87
CA GLY A 216 -4.59 2.51 -5.47
C GLY A 216 -5.96 1.83 -5.30
N ASP A 217 -6.93 2.05 -6.20
CA ASP A 217 -8.20 1.33 -6.19
C ASP A 217 -8.11 -0.08 -6.79
N TYR A 218 -7.32 -0.27 -7.83
CA TYR A 218 -7.15 -1.57 -8.48
C TYR A 218 -6.37 -2.58 -7.61
N TRP A 219 -5.31 -2.12 -6.96
CA TRP A 219 -4.42 -2.98 -6.20
C TRP A 219 -5.10 -3.73 -5.06
N PRO A 220 -5.91 -3.07 -4.19
CA PRO A 220 -6.66 -3.76 -3.17
C PRO A 220 -7.59 -4.84 -3.73
N VAL A 221 -8.38 -4.53 -4.75
CA VAL A 221 -9.33 -5.52 -5.27
C VAL A 221 -8.66 -6.72 -5.94
N THR A 222 -7.47 -6.57 -6.52
CA THR A 222 -6.75 -7.72 -7.06
C THR A 222 -6.11 -8.55 -5.95
N VAL A 223 -5.52 -7.94 -4.92
CA VAL A 223 -4.89 -8.66 -3.80
C VAL A 223 -5.93 -9.32 -2.90
N SER A 224 -6.97 -8.59 -2.49
CA SER A 224 -8.04 -9.15 -1.66
C SER A 224 -8.70 -10.35 -2.34
N ASN A 225 -8.96 -10.27 -3.64
CA ASN A 225 -9.55 -11.37 -4.39
C ASN A 225 -8.61 -12.61 -4.52
N VAL A 226 -7.30 -12.42 -4.40
CA VAL A 226 -6.35 -13.56 -4.37
C VAL A 226 -6.26 -14.18 -2.98
N VAL A 227 -6.28 -13.35 -1.93
CA VAL A 227 -6.12 -13.79 -0.53
C VAL A 227 -7.45 -14.26 0.08
N ALA A 228 -8.51 -13.50 -0.13
CA ALA A 228 -9.84 -13.72 0.46
C ALA A 228 -10.94 -13.30 -0.54
N PRO A 229 -11.26 -14.14 -1.54
CA PRO A 229 -12.23 -13.81 -2.58
C PRO A 229 -13.61 -13.48 -2.03
N THR A 230 -14.23 -12.40 -2.51
CA THR A 230 -15.58 -11.96 -2.15
C THR A 230 -16.53 -12.02 -3.35
N PRO A 231 -17.86 -12.01 -3.13
CA PRO A 231 -18.84 -12.07 -4.23
C PRO A 231 -18.87 -10.82 -5.12
N ASP A 232 -18.56 -9.63 -4.59
CA ASP A 232 -18.46 -8.39 -5.37
C ASP A 232 -17.04 -7.79 -5.32
N PRO A 233 -16.10 -8.38 -6.06
CA PRO A 233 -14.70 -7.98 -5.99
C PRO A 233 -14.39 -6.62 -6.66
N ALA A 234 -15.38 -5.95 -7.25
CA ALA A 234 -15.20 -4.65 -7.88
C ALA A 234 -15.53 -3.46 -6.95
N CYS A 235 -16.11 -3.73 -5.79
CA CYS A 235 -16.35 -2.75 -4.73
C CYS A 235 -15.03 -2.50 -3.99
N VAL A 236 -14.72 -1.26 -3.68
CA VAL A 236 -13.50 -0.85 -2.96
C VAL A 236 -13.89 -0.30 -1.60
N ALA A 237 -13.28 -0.80 -0.53
CA ALA A 237 -13.37 -0.31 0.83
C ALA A 237 -14.83 -0.17 1.31
N ASP A 238 -15.59 -1.25 1.23
CA ASP A 238 -17.02 -1.22 1.57
C ASP A 238 -17.28 -1.21 3.08
N TRP A 239 -16.35 -1.61 3.92
CA TRP A 239 -16.45 -1.44 5.37
C TRP A 239 -16.16 0.00 5.80
N ASP A 240 -15.07 0.57 5.37
CA ASP A 240 -14.71 1.96 5.65
C ASP A 240 -15.82 2.93 5.18
N SER A 241 -16.36 2.68 4.01
CA SER A 241 -17.37 3.54 3.42
C SER A 241 -18.75 3.53 4.11
N VAL A 242 -19.05 2.62 5.05
CA VAL A 242 -20.30 2.70 5.84
C VAL A 242 -20.37 3.98 6.68
N SER A 243 -19.23 4.60 6.94
CA SER A 243 -19.11 5.84 7.73
C SER A 243 -19.65 7.07 6.99
N TYR A 244 -19.64 7.06 5.64
CA TYR A 244 -19.98 8.27 4.86
C TYR A 244 -20.78 8.03 3.57
N THR A 245 -21.08 6.78 3.19
CA THR A 245 -21.97 6.52 2.08
C THR A 245 -23.33 6.04 2.57
N SER A 246 -24.39 6.46 1.87
CA SER A 246 -25.75 5.95 2.06
C SER A 246 -26.20 5.04 0.90
N THR A 247 -25.32 4.76 -0.05
CA THR A 247 -25.61 3.89 -1.19
C THR A 247 -25.48 2.42 -0.81
N THR A 248 -26.19 1.55 -1.49
CA THR A 248 -26.06 0.09 -1.34
C THR A 248 -25.76 -0.51 -2.72
N PRO A 249 -24.66 -1.27 -2.88
CA PRO A 249 -23.63 -1.56 -1.88
C PRO A 249 -22.87 -0.31 -1.43
N HIS A 250 -22.37 -0.35 -0.20
CA HIS A 250 -21.44 0.65 0.31
C HIS A 250 -20.09 0.45 -0.38
N CYS A 251 -19.74 1.27 -1.32
CA CYS A 251 -18.41 1.25 -1.96
C CYS A 251 -17.85 2.66 -1.90
N LEU A 252 -16.63 2.80 -1.47
CA LEU A 252 -15.91 4.07 -1.59
C LEU A 252 -15.82 4.48 -3.06
N ARG A 253 -15.39 3.55 -3.89
CA ARG A 253 -15.36 3.61 -5.36
C ARG A 253 -15.57 2.20 -5.94
N ARG A 254 -15.65 2.12 -7.27
CA ARG A 254 -15.74 0.82 -7.96
C ARG A 254 -14.76 0.79 -9.14
N VAL A 255 -14.12 -0.35 -9.34
CA VAL A 255 -13.23 -0.57 -10.48
C VAL A 255 -13.95 -1.01 -11.76
N ASP A 256 -15.26 -1.21 -11.72
CA ASP A 256 -16.09 -1.63 -12.87
C ASP A 256 -17.00 -0.53 -13.42
N THR A 257 -16.74 0.75 -13.08
CA THR A 257 -17.48 1.91 -13.60
C THR A 257 -17.39 2.02 -15.12
N ASN A 258 -18.35 2.74 -15.74
CA ASN A 258 -18.33 2.95 -17.19
C ASN A 258 -17.90 4.37 -17.58
N LEU A 259 -16.87 4.89 -16.90
CA LEU A 259 -16.29 6.18 -17.22
C LEU A 259 -15.28 6.07 -18.38
N HIS A 260 -15.15 7.16 -19.17
CA HIS A 260 -14.31 7.23 -20.36
C HIS A 260 -13.42 8.47 -20.35
N TYR A 261 -12.28 8.35 -21.00
CA TYR A 261 -11.33 9.42 -21.24
C TYR A 261 -11.52 9.96 -22.67
N PRO A 262 -11.50 11.28 -22.91
CA PRO A 262 -11.39 12.33 -21.90
C PRO A 262 -12.75 12.87 -21.43
N GLU A 263 -13.87 12.39 -21.92
CA GLU A 263 -15.19 12.99 -21.77
C GLU A 263 -15.74 13.01 -20.35
N ASP A 264 -15.35 12.04 -19.51
CA ASP A 264 -15.80 11.96 -18.12
C ASP A 264 -14.80 12.56 -17.11
N LEU A 265 -13.70 13.16 -17.58
CA LEU A 265 -12.76 13.85 -16.69
C LEU A 265 -13.42 15.05 -16.00
N ASN A 266 -13.26 15.17 -14.69
CA ASN A 266 -13.77 16.29 -13.91
C ASN A 266 -12.69 17.06 -13.13
N GLY A 267 -11.42 16.66 -13.22
CA GLY A 267 -10.28 17.29 -12.58
C GLY A 267 -10.09 16.89 -11.11
N ARG A 268 -10.76 15.83 -10.63
CA ARG A 268 -10.59 15.26 -9.30
C ARG A 268 -9.93 13.91 -9.41
N VAL A 269 -8.74 13.78 -8.83
CA VAL A 269 -7.89 12.59 -8.97
C VAL A 269 -8.60 11.28 -8.63
N HIS A 270 -9.36 11.23 -7.54
CA HIS A 270 -10.12 10.04 -7.13
C HIS A 270 -11.28 9.69 -8.10
N HIS A 271 -11.94 10.69 -8.69
CA HIS A 271 -12.97 10.43 -9.68
C HIS A 271 -12.35 9.98 -11.01
N ASP A 272 -11.39 10.75 -11.51
CA ASP A 272 -10.77 10.49 -12.80
C ASP A 272 -9.93 9.20 -12.77
N GLY A 273 -9.43 8.82 -11.58
CA GLY A 273 -8.75 7.55 -11.31
C GLY A 273 -9.61 6.32 -11.60
N GLN A 274 -10.93 6.42 -11.50
CA GLN A 274 -11.83 5.31 -11.82
C GLN A 274 -11.82 4.94 -13.31
N ILE A 275 -11.43 5.84 -14.21
CA ILE A 275 -11.19 5.53 -15.63
C ILE A 275 -9.99 4.60 -15.76
N TRP A 276 -8.92 4.89 -15.00
CA TRP A 276 -7.71 4.10 -14.97
C TRP A 276 -7.92 2.73 -14.31
N SER A 277 -8.50 2.69 -13.10
CA SER A 277 -8.77 1.44 -12.40
C SER A 277 -9.67 0.51 -13.20
N ARG A 278 -10.67 1.06 -13.94
CA ARG A 278 -11.50 0.26 -14.85
C ARG A 278 -10.69 -0.35 -15.99
N ALA A 279 -9.78 0.38 -16.61
CA ALA A 279 -8.92 -0.17 -17.66
C ALA A 279 -8.05 -1.31 -17.13
N LEU A 280 -7.48 -1.16 -15.93
CA LEU A 280 -6.70 -2.21 -15.27
C LEU A 280 -7.56 -3.45 -14.93
N TRP A 281 -8.78 -3.24 -14.48
CA TRP A 281 -9.75 -4.30 -14.23
C TRP A 281 -10.14 -5.07 -15.50
N ASP A 282 -10.32 -4.37 -16.62
CA ASP A 282 -10.59 -4.98 -17.92
C ASP A 282 -9.38 -5.82 -18.39
N ILE A 283 -8.15 -5.35 -18.15
CA ILE A 283 -6.90 -6.11 -18.44
C ILE A 283 -6.88 -7.40 -17.60
N ARG A 284 -7.18 -7.29 -16.29
CA ARG A 284 -7.24 -8.44 -15.39
C ARG A 284 -8.26 -9.48 -15.84
N ASN A 285 -9.44 -9.05 -16.22
CA ASN A 285 -10.50 -9.94 -16.73
C ASN A 285 -10.11 -10.62 -18.06
N ALA A 286 -9.35 -9.93 -18.92
CA ALA A 286 -8.93 -10.46 -20.22
C ALA A 286 -7.74 -11.43 -20.14
N LEU A 287 -6.82 -11.27 -19.16
CA LEU A 287 -5.55 -11.99 -19.08
C LEU A 287 -5.44 -12.92 -17.89
N GLY A 288 -6.30 -12.77 -16.87
CA GLY A 288 -6.16 -13.34 -15.54
C GLY A 288 -5.16 -12.55 -14.68
N HIS A 289 -5.37 -12.58 -13.35
CA HIS A 289 -4.65 -11.74 -12.40
C HIS A 289 -3.12 -11.85 -12.52
N VAL A 290 -2.55 -13.05 -12.60
CA VAL A 290 -1.09 -13.24 -12.63
C VAL A 290 -0.44 -12.46 -13.78
N LYS A 291 -0.97 -12.59 -15.02
CA LYS A 291 -0.39 -11.88 -16.15
C LYS A 291 -0.68 -10.38 -16.12
N ALA A 292 -1.90 -10.01 -15.73
CA ALA A 292 -2.30 -8.62 -15.65
C ALA A 292 -1.46 -7.87 -14.62
N ASP A 293 -1.36 -8.38 -13.40
CA ASP A 293 -0.64 -7.73 -12.31
C ASP A 293 0.87 -7.67 -12.59
N THR A 294 1.45 -8.72 -13.20
CA THR A 294 2.85 -8.67 -13.65
C THR A 294 3.07 -7.56 -14.69
N ILE A 295 2.18 -7.43 -15.66
CA ILE A 295 2.26 -6.38 -16.70
C ILE A 295 2.12 -4.99 -16.09
N ILE A 296 1.12 -4.80 -15.22
CA ILE A 296 0.80 -3.51 -14.61
C ILE A 296 1.97 -3.05 -13.73
N LEU A 297 2.47 -3.90 -12.85
CA LEU A 297 3.61 -3.58 -12.02
C LEU A 297 4.88 -3.31 -12.83
N GLU A 298 5.17 -4.10 -13.88
CA GLU A 298 6.35 -3.88 -14.72
C GLU A 298 6.25 -2.56 -15.51
N ALA A 299 5.05 -2.19 -15.96
CA ALA A 299 4.84 -0.96 -16.71
C ALA A 299 5.15 0.32 -15.91
N GLN A 300 4.86 0.33 -14.62
CA GLN A 300 5.02 1.49 -13.74
C GLN A 300 6.47 1.96 -13.67
N PHE A 301 7.44 1.09 -13.86
CA PHE A 301 8.85 1.49 -13.96
C PHE A 301 9.18 2.40 -15.17
N GLN A 302 8.25 2.54 -16.11
CA GLN A 302 8.39 3.40 -17.28
C GLN A 302 7.61 4.72 -17.13
N PHE A 303 6.88 4.90 -16.05
CA PHE A 303 6.08 6.11 -15.86
C PHE A 303 6.97 7.30 -15.46
N ALA A 304 6.74 8.42 -16.11
CA ALA A 304 7.31 9.70 -15.68
C ALA A 304 6.46 10.27 -14.53
N PRO A 305 7.01 11.11 -13.64
CA PRO A 305 6.24 11.71 -12.54
C PRO A 305 4.95 12.42 -12.97
N ASP A 306 4.98 13.16 -14.09
CA ASP A 306 3.80 13.83 -14.67
C ASP A 306 3.28 13.10 -15.92
N THR A 307 3.28 11.77 -15.90
CA THR A 307 2.80 10.95 -17.02
C THR A 307 1.32 11.21 -17.32
N SER A 308 0.96 11.21 -18.62
CA SER A 308 -0.46 11.22 -19.01
C SER A 308 -1.04 9.82 -19.07
N MET A 309 -2.36 9.68 -19.00
CA MET A 309 -3.03 8.39 -19.16
C MET A 309 -2.67 7.70 -20.49
N PRO A 310 -2.65 8.40 -21.67
CA PRO A 310 -2.21 7.77 -22.90
C PRO A 310 -0.76 7.29 -22.89
N ALA A 311 0.16 8.04 -22.27
CA ALA A 311 1.56 7.64 -22.17
C ALA A 311 1.75 6.41 -21.25
N ALA A 312 1.10 6.40 -20.09
CA ALA A 312 1.10 5.27 -19.17
C ALA A 312 0.45 4.02 -19.79
N ALA A 313 -0.65 4.20 -20.52
CA ALA A 313 -1.31 3.12 -21.25
C ALA A 313 -0.40 2.50 -22.33
N GLN A 314 0.32 3.33 -23.10
CA GLN A 314 1.27 2.81 -24.09
C GLN A 314 2.42 2.05 -23.41
N ALA A 315 2.97 2.56 -22.30
CA ALA A 315 3.99 1.84 -21.51
C ALA A 315 3.47 0.47 -21.00
N THR A 316 2.20 0.40 -20.62
CA THR A 316 1.57 -0.86 -20.20
C THR A 316 1.43 -1.86 -21.36
N VAL A 317 1.08 -1.37 -22.56
CA VAL A 317 1.06 -2.18 -23.78
C VAL A 317 2.46 -2.71 -24.11
N ASP A 318 3.49 -1.86 -23.99
CA ASP A 318 4.87 -2.21 -24.29
C ASP A 318 5.42 -3.25 -23.29
N ALA A 319 5.09 -3.11 -22.01
CA ALA A 319 5.39 -4.11 -20.99
C ALA A 319 4.71 -5.46 -21.29
N ALA A 320 3.43 -5.44 -21.68
CA ALA A 320 2.71 -6.65 -22.10
C ALA A 320 3.37 -7.34 -23.28
N GLN A 321 3.82 -6.55 -24.27
CA GLN A 321 4.52 -7.06 -25.44
C GLN A 321 5.85 -7.71 -25.07
N SER A 322 6.62 -7.05 -24.21
CA SER A 322 7.93 -7.52 -23.75
C SER A 322 7.82 -8.84 -22.98
N LEU A 323 6.86 -8.92 -22.05
CA LEU A 323 6.70 -10.06 -21.16
C LEU A 323 5.98 -11.24 -21.79
N TYR A 324 4.96 -11.00 -22.61
CA TYR A 324 4.02 -12.04 -23.05
C TYR A 324 3.68 -11.99 -24.55
N GLY A 325 4.30 -11.08 -25.30
CA GLY A 325 4.16 -10.97 -26.76
C GLY A 325 2.86 -10.30 -27.23
N ASN A 326 2.69 -10.27 -28.55
CA ASN A 326 1.62 -9.50 -29.22
C ASN A 326 0.21 -9.84 -28.77
N ALA A 327 -0.08 -11.10 -28.44
CA ALA A 327 -1.43 -11.49 -28.05
C ALA A 327 -1.85 -10.84 -26.71
N ALA A 328 -0.94 -10.71 -25.74
CA ALA A 328 -1.19 -10.01 -24.49
C ALA A 328 -1.26 -8.49 -24.73
N ALA A 329 -0.32 -7.93 -25.47
CA ALA A 329 -0.30 -6.51 -25.82
C ALA A 329 -1.59 -6.04 -26.50
N ASN A 330 -2.15 -6.84 -27.42
CA ASN A 330 -3.42 -6.52 -28.09
C ASN A 330 -4.60 -6.48 -27.10
N LYS A 331 -4.64 -7.37 -26.11
CA LYS A 331 -5.69 -7.37 -25.07
C LYS A 331 -5.57 -6.14 -24.16
N VAL A 332 -4.35 -5.78 -23.74
CA VAL A 332 -4.07 -4.58 -22.96
C VAL A 332 -4.47 -3.33 -23.74
N ARG A 333 -4.07 -3.23 -25.01
CA ARG A 333 -4.47 -2.11 -25.89
C ARG A 333 -5.99 -2.00 -26.00
N ALA A 334 -6.70 -3.12 -26.22
CA ALA A 334 -8.15 -3.13 -26.34
C ALA A 334 -8.85 -2.64 -25.06
N ALA A 335 -8.32 -2.94 -23.89
CA ALA A 335 -8.86 -2.43 -22.63
C ALA A 335 -8.74 -0.89 -22.53
N PHE A 336 -7.58 -0.33 -22.88
CA PHE A 336 -7.40 1.13 -22.90
C PHE A 336 -8.20 1.82 -24.01
N GLN A 337 -8.35 1.18 -25.18
CA GLN A 337 -9.22 1.68 -26.25
C GLN A 337 -10.70 1.71 -25.83
N ALA A 338 -11.15 0.68 -25.12
CA ALA A 338 -12.51 0.62 -24.58
C ALA A 338 -12.81 1.75 -23.59
N ARG A 339 -11.81 2.38 -23.01
CA ARG A 339 -11.95 3.54 -22.12
C ARG A 339 -11.59 4.86 -22.80
N GLY A 340 -11.31 4.88 -24.11
CA GLY A 340 -10.93 6.08 -24.86
C GLY A 340 -9.51 6.59 -24.56
N ILE A 341 -8.73 5.89 -23.72
CA ILE A 341 -7.36 6.32 -23.34
C ILE A 341 -6.38 6.15 -24.51
N LEU A 342 -6.52 5.12 -25.31
CA LEU A 342 -5.77 4.92 -26.55
C LEU A 342 -6.68 4.98 -27.78
N PRO A 343 -6.15 5.38 -28.96
CA PRO A 343 -6.91 5.40 -30.20
C PRO A 343 -7.21 4.00 -30.76
#